data_29d28de12279bf7f841dc9a4de4f437d
#
_entry.id   29d28de12279bf7f841dc9a4de4f437d
#
_cell.length_a   1.000
_cell.length_b   1.000
_cell.length_c   1.000
_cell.angle_alpha   90.00
_cell.angle_beta   90.00
_cell.angle_gamma   90.00
#
_symmetry.space_group_name_H-M   'P 1'
#
loop_
_entity.id
_entity.type
_entity.pdbx_description
1 polymer ?
#
loop_
_entity_poly.entity_id
_entity_poly.type
_entity_poly.pdbx_seq_one_letter_code
_entity_poly.pdbx_strand_id
1 'polypeptide(L)'
;MHWIFNIDQTVLLASVTYFGALFVIAWLAERQYLPDWLNDNPLVQVLSLGVFVSAWSFYGVVDLFNQYGYGALSYYMGAGGLFVFAPMILIPLFRLTRTYQLHSLADLLVFRFRSPFAGVLATFCMLLCALPLFALQIQAVADTSLIVSSQPLTSADELFAQHDQLAIIFCVAAVLFAAVFGAGRERHRGLIAAMAVESVVKMVALLAVGLFALRHVFGGFHGLDKWLSLHPEQLETLYKPVENTSSHMLVMLFFTTAIVLPHMFHMGFAENARLRTLRQASWGIPLYLLLLSLPVLPILWAGFAGGTAVTPEYYTLGVPLAAGQTGLTALAYIGGLSAAIG
;
A
#
# COMPACT_ATOMS: atom_id res chain seq x y z
N MET A 1 -32.60 -4.67 13.63
CA MET A 1 -31.55 -5.71 13.54
C MET A 1 -31.36 -6.25 12.11
N HIS A 2 -32.03 -5.66 11.11
CA HIS A 2 -31.93 -6.01 9.68
C HIS A 2 -30.81 -5.23 8.91
N TRP A 3 -30.06 -4.37 9.58
CA TRP A 3 -29.13 -3.43 8.94
C TRP A 3 -27.74 -4.00 8.64
N ILE A 4 -27.39 -5.19 9.16
CA ILE A 4 -26.02 -5.75 9.05
C ILE A 4 -25.88 -6.77 7.90
N PHE A 5 -26.95 -7.14 7.20
CA PHE A 5 -26.97 -8.30 6.31
C PHE A 5 -27.06 -8.02 4.80
N ASN A 6 -26.80 -6.78 4.36
CA ASN A 6 -26.76 -6.48 2.91
C ASN A 6 -25.35 -6.50 2.29
N ILE A 7 -24.35 -6.89 3.06
CA ILE A 7 -22.98 -7.08 2.53
C ILE A 7 -22.92 -8.45 1.85
N ASP A 8 -22.34 -8.50 0.65
CA ASP A 8 -22.08 -9.77 -0.03
C ASP A 8 -21.32 -10.71 0.90
N GLN A 9 -21.89 -11.88 1.17
CA GLN A 9 -21.32 -12.85 2.10
C GLN A 9 -19.90 -13.27 1.71
N THR A 10 -19.60 -13.27 0.41
CA THR A 10 -18.27 -13.61 -0.12
C THR A 10 -17.23 -12.56 0.27
N VAL A 11 -17.57 -11.28 0.13
CA VAL A 11 -16.70 -10.14 0.51
C VAL A 11 -16.45 -10.13 2.01
N LEU A 12 -17.55 -10.29 2.79
CA LEU A 12 -17.45 -10.34 4.25
C LEU A 12 -16.60 -11.52 4.71
N LEU A 13 -16.83 -12.72 4.16
CA LEU A 13 -16.09 -13.92 4.51
C LEU A 13 -14.59 -13.78 4.15
N ALA A 14 -14.28 -13.27 2.97
CA ALA A 14 -12.88 -13.03 2.55
C ALA A 14 -12.19 -12.03 3.49
N SER A 15 -12.85 -10.93 3.82
CA SER A 15 -12.32 -9.91 4.73
C SER A 15 -12.08 -10.46 6.14
N VAL A 16 -13.08 -11.11 6.72
CA VAL A 16 -13.00 -11.70 8.08
C VAL A 16 -11.91 -12.79 8.13
N THR A 17 -11.84 -13.63 7.10
CA THR A 17 -10.82 -14.70 7.03
C THR A 17 -9.43 -14.09 6.93
N TYR A 18 -9.24 -13.05 6.11
CA TYR A 18 -7.96 -12.37 5.97
C TYR A 18 -7.54 -11.67 7.26
N PHE A 19 -8.42 -10.89 7.89
CA PHE A 19 -8.16 -10.27 9.18
C PHE A 19 -7.84 -11.32 10.26
N GLY A 20 -8.64 -12.38 10.32
CA GLY A 20 -8.40 -13.49 11.25
C GLY A 20 -7.02 -14.12 11.06
N ALA A 21 -6.61 -14.34 9.81
CA ALA A 21 -5.29 -14.86 9.48
C ALA A 21 -4.16 -13.91 9.94
N LEU A 22 -4.30 -12.59 9.72
CA LEU A 22 -3.34 -11.60 10.20
C LEU A 22 -3.25 -11.57 11.72
N PHE A 23 -4.39 -11.62 12.44
CA PHE A 23 -4.41 -11.72 13.90
C PHE A 23 -3.69 -12.98 14.40
N VAL A 24 -3.93 -14.12 13.78
CA VAL A 24 -3.26 -15.39 14.13
C VAL A 24 -1.75 -15.29 13.88
N ILE A 25 -1.32 -14.75 12.74
CA ILE A 25 0.10 -14.58 12.40
C ILE A 25 0.76 -13.63 13.41
N ALA A 26 0.13 -12.49 13.70
CA ALA A 26 0.65 -11.53 14.67
C ALA A 26 0.74 -12.15 16.07
N TRP A 27 -0.27 -12.89 16.48
CA TRP A 27 -0.27 -13.58 17.78
C TRP A 27 0.80 -14.67 17.89
N LEU A 28 0.97 -15.49 16.83
CA LEU A 28 2.02 -16.52 16.77
C LEU A 28 3.43 -15.92 16.83
N ALA A 29 3.63 -14.79 16.11
CA ALA A 29 4.91 -14.08 16.11
C ALA A 29 5.20 -13.47 17.50
N GLU A 30 4.21 -12.85 18.14
CA GLU A 30 4.35 -12.26 19.48
C GLU A 30 4.66 -13.31 20.54
N ARG A 31 4.01 -14.48 20.47
CA ARG A 31 4.23 -15.61 21.37
C ARG A 31 5.50 -16.39 21.05
N GLN A 32 6.28 -15.99 20.03
CA GLN A 32 7.50 -16.67 19.59
C GLN A 32 7.28 -18.13 19.16
N TYR A 33 6.06 -18.46 18.72
CA TYR A 33 5.78 -19.80 18.15
C TYR A 33 6.28 -19.92 16.70
N LEU A 34 6.56 -18.81 16.03
CA LEU A 34 7.21 -18.83 14.72
C LEU A 34 8.72 -19.15 14.88
N PRO A 35 9.29 -19.90 13.94
CA PRO A 35 10.71 -20.23 13.96
C PRO A 35 11.59 -18.98 13.99
N ASP A 36 12.73 -19.03 14.68
CA ASP A 36 13.66 -17.90 14.82
C ASP A 36 14.15 -17.35 13.47
N TRP A 37 14.27 -18.23 12.46
CA TRP A 37 14.64 -17.80 11.11
C TRP A 37 13.61 -16.87 10.47
N LEU A 38 12.36 -16.91 10.87
CA LEU A 38 11.30 -16.00 10.40
C LEU A 38 11.24 -14.74 11.26
N ASN A 39 11.30 -14.88 12.59
CA ASN A 39 11.19 -13.78 13.54
C ASN A 39 12.38 -12.80 13.48
N ASP A 40 13.58 -13.32 13.26
CA ASP A 40 14.83 -12.54 13.24
C ASP A 40 15.40 -12.35 11.81
N ASN A 41 14.62 -12.73 10.78
CA ASN A 41 15.07 -12.61 9.40
C ASN A 41 15.05 -11.14 8.95
N PRO A 42 16.18 -10.60 8.50
CA PRO A 42 16.22 -9.24 7.99
C PRO A 42 15.30 -9.00 6.79
N LEU A 43 14.97 -10.03 5.99
CA LEU A 43 14.00 -9.90 4.89
C LEU A 43 12.59 -9.62 5.38
N VAL A 44 12.15 -10.25 6.48
CA VAL A 44 10.85 -9.97 7.11
C VAL A 44 10.79 -8.52 7.57
N GLN A 45 11.88 -8.01 8.16
CA GLN A 45 11.99 -6.61 8.57
C GLN A 45 12.07 -5.64 7.36
N VAL A 46 12.67 -6.04 6.24
CA VAL A 46 12.65 -5.24 5.00
C VAL A 46 11.24 -5.23 4.41
N LEU A 47 10.57 -6.38 4.35
CA LEU A 47 9.19 -6.48 3.86
C LEU A 47 8.21 -5.70 4.72
N SER A 48 8.41 -5.60 6.03
CA SER A 48 7.55 -4.77 6.87
C SER A 48 7.60 -3.28 6.51
N LEU A 49 8.71 -2.79 5.95
CA LEU A 49 8.80 -1.44 5.39
C LEU A 49 7.96 -1.27 4.10
N GLY A 50 7.51 -2.36 3.49
CA GLY A 50 6.55 -2.34 2.39
C GLY A 50 5.15 -1.83 2.79
N VAL A 51 4.92 -1.54 4.07
CA VAL A 51 3.77 -0.77 4.57
C VAL A 51 3.65 0.60 3.92
N PHE A 52 4.73 1.14 3.35
CA PHE A 52 4.72 2.35 2.51
C PHE A 52 3.71 2.26 1.36
N VAL A 53 3.48 1.05 0.83
CA VAL A 53 2.51 0.80 -0.25
C VAL A 53 1.11 0.68 0.37
N SER A 54 0.40 1.79 0.39
CA SER A 54 -0.96 1.94 0.87
C SER A 54 -2.01 1.50 -0.17
N ALA A 55 -3.31 1.52 0.16
CA ALA A 55 -4.37 1.26 -0.81
C ALA A 55 -4.32 2.23 -2.00
N TRP A 56 -4.00 3.51 -1.76
CA TRP A 56 -3.76 4.47 -2.83
C TRP A 56 -2.62 4.01 -3.76
N SER A 57 -1.53 3.49 -3.20
CA SER A 57 -0.40 2.99 -4.00
C SER A 57 -0.73 1.69 -4.73
N PHE A 58 -1.66 0.90 -4.22
CA PHE A 58 -2.06 -0.37 -4.83
C PHE A 58 -3.06 -0.18 -5.98
N TYR A 59 -4.05 0.67 -5.78
CA TYR A 59 -5.09 0.96 -6.76
C TYR A 59 -4.80 2.23 -7.57
N GLY A 60 -4.61 3.35 -6.90
CA GLY A 60 -4.52 4.68 -7.52
C GLY A 60 -3.28 4.90 -8.38
N VAL A 61 -2.20 4.12 -8.23
CA VAL A 61 -1.03 4.25 -9.10
C VAL A 61 -1.37 3.90 -10.55
N VAL A 62 -2.33 3.02 -10.82
CA VAL A 62 -2.80 2.73 -12.20
C VAL A 62 -3.37 3.99 -12.84
N ASP A 63 -4.21 4.72 -12.10
CA ASP A 63 -4.76 5.99 -12.57
C ASP A 63 -3.70 7.10 -12.63
N LEU A 64 -2.72 7.08 -11.74
CA LEU A 64 -1.59 8.02 -11.81
C LEU A 64 -0.83 7.90 -13.15
N PHE A 65 -0.62 6.67 -13.65
CA PHE A 65 -0.06 6.46 -14.99
C PHE A 65 -0.99 6.92 -16.11
N ASN A 66 -2.30 6.77 -15.95
CA ASN A 66 -3.28 7.29 -16.89
C ASN A 66 -3.25 8.83 -16.97
N GLN A 67 -3.11 9.50 -15.83
CA GLN A 67 -3.12 10.97 -15.76
C GLN A 67 -1.78 11.60 -16.16
N TYR A 68 -0.66 11.05 -15.68
CA TYR A 68 0.67 11.66 -15.77
C TYR A 68 1.65 10.87 -16.65
N GLY A 69 1.23 9.76 -17.25
CA GLY A 69 2.10 8.93 -18.06
C GLY A 69 3.36 8.52 -17.31
N TYR A 70 4.55 8.68 -17.95
CA TYR A 70 5.83 8.39 -17.30
C TYR A 70 6.15 9.28 -16.09
N GLY A 71 5.46 10.41 -15.92
CA GLY A 71 5.57 11.24 -14.72
C GLY A 71 5.18 10.47 -13.45
N ALA A 72 4.32 9.45 -13.55
CA ALA A 72 3.96 8.56 -12.46
C ALA A 72 5.13 7.75 -11.88
N LEU A 73 6.21 7.55 -12.66
CA LEU A 73 7.44 6.92 -12.17
C LEU A 73 8.08 7.69 -11.02
N SER A 74 7.77 8.99 -10.88
CA SER A 74 8.23 9.82 -9.76
C SER A 74 7.89 9.23 -8.39
N TYR A 75 6.77 8.49 -8.27
CA TYR A 75 6.41 7.74 -7.06
C TYR A 75 7.48 6.71 -6.70
N TYR A 76 7.80 5.83 -7.64
CA TYR A 76 8.76 4.74 -7.42
C TYR A 76 10.20 5.26 -7.29
N MET A 77 10.55 6.27 -8.11
CA MET A 77 11.90 6.90 -8.08
C MET A 77 12.12 7.69 -6.78
N GLY A 78 11.11 8.43 -6.32
CA GLY A 78 11.20 9.19 -5.08
C GLY A 78 11.35 8.26 -3.88
N ALA A 79 10.38 7.38 -3.68
CA ALA A 79 10.39 6.46 -2.55
C ALA A 79 11.58 5.49 -2.58
N GLY A 80 11.87 4.87 -3.73
CA GLY A 80 13.02 3.99 -3.91
C GLY A 80 14.35 4.73 -3.74
N GLY A 81 14.43 5.96 -4.24
CA GLY A 81 15.63 6.82 -4.14
C GLY A 81 16.07 7.05 -2.70
N LEU A 82 15.14 7.29 -1.77
CA LEU A 82 15.49 7.44 -0.35
C LEU A 82 16.26 6.21 0.17
N PHE A 83 15.81 5.01 -0.19
CA PHE A 83 16.47 3.78 0.25
C PHE A 83 17.79 3.53 -0.47
N VAL A 84 17.92 3.88 -1.74
CA VAL A 84 19.22 3.86 -2.45
C VAL A 84 20.22 4.78 -1.76
N PHE A 85 19.78 5.96 -1.33
CA PHE A 85 20.61 6.90 -0.55
C PHE A 85 20.68 6.58 0.95
N ALA A 86 20.23 5.40 1.38
CA ALA A 86 20.28 4.99 2.79
C ALA A 86 21.65 5.15 3.44
N PRO A 87 22.81 4.86 2.80
CA PRO A 87 24.11 5.09 3.41
C PRO A 87 24.37 6.53 3.82
N MET A 88 23.82 7.49 3.08
CA MET A 88 24.01 8.92 3.30
C MET A 88 22.99 9.53 4.25
N ILE A 89 21.75 9.01 4.27
CA ILE A 89 20.63 9.61 4.99
C ILE A 89 20.14 8.69 6.12
N LEU A 90 19.68 7.47 5.78
CA LEU A 90 19.00 6.61 6.75
C LEU A 90 19.97 6.03 7.78
N ILE A 91 21.18 5.63 7.39
CA ILE A 91 22.17 5.05 8.32
C ILE A 91 22.67 6.08 9.34
N PRO A 92 23.08 7.31 8.97
CA PRO A 92 23.41 8.35 9.95
C PRO A 92 22.25 8.69 10.87
N LEU A 93 21.03 8.80 10.31
CA LEU A 93 19.81 9.07 11.08
C LEU A 93 19.51 7.94 12.08
N PHE A 94 19.64 6.69 11.65
CA PHE A 94 19.49 5.53 12.53
C PHE A 94 20.48 5.53 13.70
N ARG A 95 21.75 5.86 13.45
CA ARG A 95 22.75 6.00 14.51
C ARG A 95 22.38 7.11 15.48
N LEU A 96 21.91 8.25 14.95
CA LEU A 96 21.48 9.38 15.77
C LEU A 96 20.28 9.00 16.67
N THR A 97 19.24 8.42 16.08
CA THR A 97 18.04 8.01 16.83
C THR A 97 18.36 6.99 17.93
N ARG A 98 19.29 6.06 17.66
CA ARG A 98 19.73 5.07 18.65
C ARG A 98 20.60 5.67 19.75
N THR A 99 21.50 6.57 19.42
CA THR A 99 22.39 7.21 20.40
C THR A 99 21.60 8.08 21.40
N TYR A 100 20.60 8.81 20.91
CA TYR A 100 19.81 9.74 21.71
C TYR A 100 18.41 9.22 22.10
N GLN A 101 18.13 7.93 21.81
CA GLN A 101 16.85 7.27 22.14
C GLN A 101 15.63 8.05 21.61
N LEU A 102 15.70 8.52 20.35
CA LEU A 102 14.63 9.24 19.70
C LEU A 102 13.65 8.23 19.06
N HIS A 103 12.38 8.26 19.46
CA HIS A 103 11.38 7.28 19.04
C HIS A 103 10.43 7.80 17.95
N SER A 104 10.41 9.10 17.73
CA SER A 104 9.54 9.76 16.76
C SER A 104 10.27 10.84 15.97
N LEU A 105 9.69 11.24 14.84
CA LEU A 105 10.15 12.41 14.09
C LEU A 105 10.01 13.69 14.92
N ALA A 106 8.97 13.77 15.76
CA ALA A 106 8.78 14.90 16.68
C ALA A 106 9.94 15.00 17.66
N ASP A 107 10.38 13.87 18.28
CA ASP A 107 11.53 13.84 19.19
C ASP A 107 12.81 14.31 18.48
N LEU A 108 13.00 13.90 17.21
CA LEU A 108 14.13 14.33 16.41
C LEU A 108 14.16 15.85 16.23
N LEU A 109 13.00 16.46 15.95
CA LEU A 109 12.88 17.90 15.78
C LEU A 109 13.06 18.65 17.10
N VAL A 110 12.51 18.15 18.22
CA VAL A 110 12.76 18.68 19.56
C VAL A 110 14.26 18.67 19.87
N PHE A 111 14.91 17.53 19.62
CA PHE A 111 16.35 17.38 19.82
C PHE A 111 17.17 18.35 18.96
N ARG A 112 16.82 18.48 17.67
CA ARG A 112 17.56 19.35 16.73
C ARG A 112 17.40 20.83 17.03
N PHE A 113 16.18 21.26 17.34
CA PHE A 113 15.87 22.68 17.56
C PHE A 113 15.89 23.09 19.05
N ARG A 114 16.06 22.12 19.97
CA ARG A 114 16.01 22.33 21.42
C ARG A 114 14.74 23.07 21.87
N SER A 115 13.63 22.83 21.22
CA SER A 115 12.35 23.51 21.46
C SER A 115 11.21 22.48 21.55
N PRO A 116 10.50 22.39 22.69
CA PRO A 116 9.31 21.56 22.81
C PRO A 116 8.20 21.96 21.81
N PHE A 117 8.13 23.24 21.49
CA PHE A 117 7.16 23.76 20.51
C PHE A 117 7.38 23.14 19.13
N ALA A 118 8.63 22.90 18.70
CA ALA A 118 8.92 22.23 17.44
C ALA A 118 8.33 20.81 17.38
N GLY A 119 8.36 20.08 18.50
CA GLY A 119 7.73 18.75 18.60
C GLY A 119 6.22 18.80 18.53
N VAL A 120 5.59 19.73 19.26
CA VAL A 120 4.13 19.91 19.21
C VAL A 120 3.66 20.28 17.81
N LEU A 121 4.34 21.22 17.15
CA LEU A 121 4.03 21.63 15.79
C LEU A 121 4.18 20.46 14.81
N ALA A 122 5.28 19.71 14.91
CA ALA A 122 5.51 18.54 14.06
C ALA A 122 4.43 17.48 14.25
N THR A 123 4.05 17.17 15.50
CA THR A 123 2.99 16.20 15.80
C THR A 123 1.65 16.66 15.22
N PHE A 124 1.33 17.94 15.36
CA PHE A 124 0.11 18.51 14.82
C PHE A 124 0.08 18.44 13.28
N CYS A 125 1.18 18.81 12.60
CA CYS A 125 1.28 18.70 11.16
C CYS A 125 1.18 17.24 10.68
N MET A 126 1.84 16.30 11.36
CA MET A 126 1.74 14.87 11.05
C MET A 126 0.32 14.34 11.21
N LEU A 127 -0.39 14.75 12.25
CA LEU A 127 -1.80 14.38 12.46
C LEU A 127 -2.68 14.91 11.33
N LEU A 128 -2.53 16.18 10.95
CA LEU A 128 -3.28 16.77 9.84
C LEU A 128 -3.01 16.06 8.51
N CYS A 129 -1.77 15.63 8.25
CA CYS A 129 -1.43 14.88 7.05
C CYS A 129 -1.94 13.43 7.08
N ALA A 130 -2.02 12.82 8.27
CA ALA A 130 -2.47 11.45 8.43
C ALA A 130 -3.98 11.30 8.21
N LEU A 131 -4.80 12.30 8.58
CA LEU A 131 -6.26 12.24 8.44
C LEU A 131 -6.74 11.98 6.99
N PRO A 132 -6.29 12.73 5.96
CA PRO A 132 -6.67 12.43 4.58
C PRO A 132 -6.18 11.06 4.11
N LEU A 133 -4.99 10.63 4.56
CA LEU A 133 -4.46 9.31 4.22
C LEU A 133 -5.34 8.19 4.77
N PHE A 134 -5.79 8.29 6.03
CA PHE A 134 -6.75 7.35 6.61
C PHE A 134 -8.10 7.36 5.87
N ALA A 135 -8.60 8.55 5.52
CA ALA A 135 -9.84 8.66 4.75
C ALA A 135 -9.75 7.92 3.41
N LEU A 136 -8.63 8.08 2.68
CA LEU A 136 -8.38 7.35 1.42
C LEU A 136 -8.31 5.83 1.61
N GLN A 137 -7.73 5.34 2.72
CA GLN A 137 -7.70 3.91 3.01
C GLN A 137 -9.10 3.35 3.24
N ILE A 138 -9.90 4.04 4.05
CA ILE A 138 -11.28 3.67 4.36
C ILE A 138 -12.13 3.67 3.09
N GLN A 139 -12.03 4.72 2.29
CA GLN A 139 -12.74 4.86 1.03
C GLN A 139 -12.38 3.72 0.07
N ALA A 140 -11.10 3.43 -0.12
CA ALA A 140 -10.65 2.36 -1.01
C ALA A 140 -11.23 0.99 -0.63
N VAL A 141 -11.33 0.69 0.67
CA VAL A 141 -11.95 -0.56 1.14
C VAL A 141 -13.45 -0.58 0.87
N ALA A 142 -14.15 0.52 1.14
CA ALA A 142 -15.57 0.62 0.91
C ALA A 142 -15.92 0.51 -0.58
N ASP A 143 -15.24 1.28 -1.44
CA ASP A 143 -15.43 1.27 -2.89
C ASP A 143 -15.15 -0.10 -3.50
N THR A 144 -14.03 -0.73 -3.14
CA THR A 144 -13.66 -2.05 -3.68
C THR A 144 -14.58 -3.16 -3.21
N SER A 145 -15.10 -3.06 -1.98
CA SER A 145 -16.12 -3.99 -1.47
C SER A 145 -17.41 -3.87 -2.27
N LEU A 146 -17.82 -2.66 -2.64
CA LEU A 146 -18.99 -2.43 -3.49
C LEU A 146 -18.79 -2.93 -4.91
N ILE A 147 -17.61 -2.71 -5.50
CA ILE A 147 -17.28 -3.18 -6.86
C ILE A 147 -17.36 -4.70 -6.96
N VAL A 148 -16.91 -5.42 -5.91
CA VAL A 148 -16.94 -6.90 -5.90
C VAL A 148 -18.33 -7.43 -5.54
N SER A 149 -19.14 -6.64 -4.82
CA SER A 149 -20.51 -7.04 -4.47
C SER A 149 -21.35 -7.17 -5.72
N SER A 150 -21.87 -8.36 -5.98
CA SER A 150 -22.71 -8.67 -7.15
C SER A 150 -24.17 -8.27 -6.97
N GLN A 151 -24.54 -7.59 -5.90
CA GLN A 151 -25.94 -7.22 -5.63
C GLN A 151 -26.35 -6.00 -6.46
N PRO A 152 -27.43 -6.06 -7.23
CA PRO A 152 -27.98 -4.91 -7.90
C PRO A 152 -28.52 -3.94 -6.84
N LEU A 153 -27.81 -2.83 -6.64
CA LEU A 153 -28.24 -1.76 -5.75
C LEU A 153 -29.38 -1.00 -6.44
N THR A 154 -30.53 -0.97 -5.82
CA THR A 154 -31.77 -0.45 -6.41
C THR A 154 -31.94 1.06 -6.19
N SER A 155 -31.20 1.65 -5.22
CA SER A 155 -31.27 3.08 -4.93
C SER A 155 -29.93 3.68 -4.49
N ALA A 156 -29.75 4.99 -4.74
CA ALA A 156 -28.56 5.72 -4.29
C ALA A 156 -28.42 5.70 -2.76
N ASP A 157 -29.53 5.77 -2.04
CA ASP A 157 -29.53 5.76 -0.57
C ASP A 157 -29.05 4.42 0.00
N GLU A 158 -29.36 3.30 -0.65
CA GLU A 158 -28.86 1.97 -0.28
C GLU A 158 -27.35 1.86 -0.54
N LEU A 159 -26.86 2.45 -1.63
CA LEU A 159 -25.45 2.50 -1.97
C LEU A 159 -24.65 3.24 -0.89
N PHE A 160 -25.10 4.44 -0.51
CA PHE A 160 -24.43 5.23 0.54
C PHE A 160 -24.46 4.52 1.89
N ALA A 161 -25.59 3.95 2.27
CA ALA A 161 -25.72 3.23 3.53
C ALA A 161 -24.81 2.00 3.61
N GLN A 162 -24.65 1.25 2.53
CA GLN A 162 -23.76 0.09 2.47
C GLN A 162 -22.28 0.51 2.50
N HIS A 163 -21.90 1.57 1.80
CA HIS A 163 -20.58 2.16 1.83
C HIS A 163 -20.17 2.56 3.25
N ASP A 164 -21.03 3.30 3.95
CA ASP A 164 -20.76 3.74 5.32
C ASP A 164 -20.66 2.58 6.31
N GLN A 165 -21.46 1.53 6.16
CA GLN A 165 -21.38 0.33 7.00
C GLN A 165 -20.04 -0.40 6.83
N LEU A 166 -19.58 -0.58 5.59
CA LEU A 166 -18.29 -1.20 5.30
C LEU A 166 -17.14 -0.38 5.85
N ALA A 167 -17.18 0.95 5.70
CA ALA A 167 -16.21 1.87 6.26
C ALA A 167 -16.12 1.75 7.79
N ILE A 168 -17.26 1.70 8.49
CA ILE A 168 -17.32 1.54 9.95
C ILE A 168 -16.74 0.20 10.40
N ILE A 169 -17.11 -0.90 9.73
CA ILE A 169 -16.60 -2.25 10.05
C ILE A 169 -15.08 -2.29 9.89
N PHE A 170 -14.58 -1.72 8.81
CA PHE A 170 -13.14 -1.63 8.57
C PHE A 170 -12.44 -0.81 9.66
N CYS A 171 -12.96 0.37 10.01
CA CYS A 171 -12.42 1.21 11.09
C CYS A 171 -12.36 0.45 12.42
N VAL A 172 -13.46 -0.23 12.78
CA VAL A 172 -13.51 -1.01 14.03
C VAL A 172 -12.47 -2.13 14.02
N ALA A 173 -12.33 -2.86 12.90
CA ALA A 173 -11.32 -3.92 12.78
C ALA A 173 -9.89 -3.39 12.89
N ALA A 174 -9.59 -2.26 12.22
CA ALA A 174 -8.29 -1.61 12.28
C ALA A 174 -7.96 -1.10 13.70
N VAL A 175 -8.92 -0.47 14.38
CA VAL A 175 -8.76 0.00 15.77
C VAL A 175 -8.54 -1.18 16.73
N LEU A 176 -9.28 -2.28 16.56
CA LEU A 176 -9.09 -3.48 17.39
C LEU A 176 -7.71 -4.09 17.17
N PHE A 177 -7.25 -4.16 15.91
CA PHE A 177 -5.89 -4.64 15.61
C PHE A 177 -4.83 -3.76 16.26
N ALA A 178 -4.94 -2.44 16.10
CA ALA A 178 -4.02 -1.48 16.70
C ALA A 178 -4.05 -1.52 18.24
N ALA A 179 -5.21 -1.68 18.85
CA ALA A 179 -5.35 -1.80 20.30
C ALA A 179 -4.71 -3.06 20.88
N VAL A 180 -4.80 -4.18 20.16
CA VAL A 180 -4.24 -5.47 20.60
C VAL A 180 -2.73 -5.53 20.41
N PHE A 181 -2.22 -5.05 19.27
CA PHE A 181 -0.82 -5.22 18.89
C PHE A 181 0.01 -3.94 18.93
N GLY A 182 -0.61 -2.76 19.05
CA GLY A 182 0.08 -1.46 19.06
C GLY A 182 0.30 -0.85 20.46
N ALA A 183 -0.30 -1.40 21.53
CA ALA A 183 -0.33 -0.78 22.85
C ALA A 183 0.86 -1.15 23.77
N GLY A 184 1.83 -1.90 23.31
CA GLY A 184 2.97 -2.37 24.11
C GLY A 184 4.16 -1.40 24.14
N ARG A 185 5.02 -1.53 25.17
CA ARG A 185 6.30 -0.81 25.28
C ARG A 185 7.49 -1.56 24.68
N GLU A 186 7.32 -2.84 24.33
CA GLU A 186 8.35 -3.69 23.78
C GLU A 186 8.22 -3.80 22.25
N ARG A 187 9.24 -4.35 21.60
CA ARG A 187 9.23 -4.59 20.15
C ARG A 187 8.01 -5.40 19.72
N HIS A 188 7.27 -4.86 18.79
CA HIS A 188 6.04 -5.47 18.27
C HIS A 188 6.37 -6.50 17.17
N ARG A 189 6.88 -7.68 17.55
CA ARG A 189 7.20 -8.74 16.59
C ARG A 189 5.99 -9.17 15.78
N GLY A 190 4.83 -9.20 16.41
CA GLY A 190 3.57 -9.51 15.75
C GLY A 190 3.22 -8.52 14.65
N LEU A 191 3.38 -7.23 14.92
CA LEU A 191 3.13 -6.17 13.95
C LEU A 191 4.09 -6.26 12.76
N ILE A 192 5.38 -6.46 13.00
CA ILE A 192 6.39 -6.63 11.94
C ILE A 192 6.07 -7.82 11.04
N ALA A 193 5.65 -8.95 11.64
CA ALA A 193 5.30 -10.15 10.90
C ALA A 193 4.03 -9.94 10.05
N ALA A 194 2.99 -9.32 10.62
CA ALA A 194 1.76 -9.00 9.90
C ALA A 194 2.04 -8.08 8.69
N MET A 195 2.75 -6.98 8.89
CA MET A 195 3.13 -6.05 7.82
C MET A 195 3.99 -6.69 6.73
N ALA A 196 4.88 -7.63 7.10
CA ALA A 196 5.65 -8.38 6.11
C ALA A 196 4.77 -9.29 5.26
N VAL A 197 3.81 -10.00 5.87
CA VAL A 197 2.82 -10.82 5.15
C VAL A 197 1.95 -9.97 4.24
N GLU A 198 1.45 -8.84 4.72
CA GLU A 198 0.71 -7.87 3.93
C GLU A 198 1.48 -7.42 2.69
N SER A 199 2.77 -7.12 2.83
CA SER A 199 3.63 -6.71 1.72
C SER A 199 3.79 -7.80 0.67
N VAL A 200 3.87 -9.07 1.09
CA VAL A 200 3.90 -10.21 0.16
C VAL A 200 2.56 -10.39 -0.53
N VAL A 201 1.46 -10.31 0.21
CA VAL A 201 0.10 -10.50 -0.34
C VAL A 201 -0.20 -9.45 -1.42
N LYS A 202 0.04 -8.15 -1.14
CA LYS A 202 -0.18 -7.09 -2.14
C LYS A 202 0.74 -7.23 -3.37
N MET A 203 1.99 -7.63 -3.18
CA MET A 203 2.90 -7.88 -4.29
C MET A 203 2.43 -9.04 -5.16
N VAL A 204 2.05 -10.17 -4.56
CA VAL A 204 1.56 -11.35 -5.28
C VAL A 204 0.26 -11.02 -6.02
N ALA A 205 -0.67 -10.31 -5.37
CA ALA A 205 -1.93 -9.92 -5.98
C ALA A 205 -1.70 -9.04 -7.23
N LEU A 206 -0.89 -8.00 -7.10
CA LEU A 206 -0.64 -7.07 -8.20
C LEU A 206 0.08 -7.74 -9.37
N LEU A 207 1.11 -8.56 -9.08
CA LEU A 207 1.83 -9.33 -10.10
C LEU A 207 0.93 -10.36 -10.79
N ALA A 208 0.05 -11.04 -10.05
CA ALA A 208 -0.88 -12.00 -10.59
C ALA A 208 -1.89 -11.35 -11.56
N VAL A 209 -2.44 -10.19 -11.19
CA VAL A 209 -3.35 -9.42 -12.06
C VAL A 209 -2.62 -8.92 -13.31
N GLY A 210 -1.40 -8.38 -13.17
CA GLY A 210 -0.61 -7.93 -14.32
C GLY A 210 -0.21 -9.06 -15.25
N LEU A 211 0.15 -10.22 -14.70
CA LEU A 211 0.45 -11.41 -15.50
C LEU A 211 -0.80 -11.94 -16.23
N PHE A 212 -1.95 -11.91 -15.57
CA PHE A 212 -3.23 -12.23 -16.17
C PHE A 212 -3.56 -11.25 -17.30
N ALA A 213 -3.45 -9.96 -17.08
CA ALA A 213 -3.64 -8.93 -18.08
C ALA A 213 -2.77 -9.17 -19.31
N LEU A 214 -1.47 -9.44 -19.11
CA LEU A 214 -0.53 -9.69 -20.19
C LEU A 214 -0.86 -10.98 -20.96
N ARG A 215 -1.15 -12.09 -20.27
CA ARG A 215 -1.32 -13.40 -20.91
C ARG A 215 -2.72 -13.64 -21.43
N HIS A 216 -3.74 -13.23 -20.68
CA HIS A 216 -5.12 -13.58 -21.00
C HIS A 216 -5.81 -12.52 -21.87
N VAL A 217 -5.56 -11.22 -21.56
CA VAL A 217 -6.15 -10.14 -22.37
C VAL A 217 -5.39 -9.95 -23.67
N PHE A 218 -4.05 -9.91 -23.63
CA PHE A 218 -3.23 -9.62 -24.81
C PHE A 218 -2.63 -10.86 -25.49
N GLY A 219 -2.66 -12.04 -24.86
CA GLY A 219 -2.01 -13.24 -25.41
C GLY A 219 -0.48 -13.20 -25.33
N GLY A 220 0.10 -12.39 -24.43
CA GLY A 220 1.54 -12.22 -24.23
C GLY A 220 2.09 -10.90 -24.76
N PHE A 221 3.42 -10.74 -24.71
CA PHE A 221 4.09 -9.51 -25.13
C PHE A 221 3.87 -9.16 -26.60
N HIS A 222 3.85 -10.14 -27.48
CA HIS A 222 3.60 -9.91 -28.89
C HIS A 222 2.17 -9.39 -29.16
N GLY A 223 1.18 -9.94 -28.44
CA GLY A 223 -0.20 -9.45 -28.57
C GLY A 223 -0.37 -8.04 -27.99
N LEU A 224 0.31 -7.73 -26.89
CA LEU A 224 0.36 -6.38 -26.33
C LEU A 224 0.98 -5.39 -27.33
N ASP A 225 2.10 -5.72 -27.94
CA ASP A 225 2.77 -4.89 -28.96
C ASP A 225 1.86 -4.63 -30.16
N LYS A 226 1.17 -5.67 -30.65
CA LYS A 226 0.18 -5.55 -31.71
C LYS A 226 -0.99 -4.64 -31.29
N TRP A 227 -1.50 -4.77 -30.06
CA TRP A 227 -2.59 -3.94 -29.56
C TRP A 227 -2.16 -2.47 -29.47
N LEU A 228 -0.97 -2.20 -28.93
CA LEU A 228 -0.42 -0.85 -28.82
C LEU A 228 -0.18 -0.21 -30.20
N SER A 229 0.24 -0.98 -31.21
CA SER A 229 0.41 -0.48 -32.58
C SER A 229 -0.92 -0.09 -33.24
N LEU A 230 -2.04 -0.67 -32.79
CA LEU A 230 -3.39 -0.33 -33.24
C LEU A 230 -4.01 0.84 -32.44
N HIS A 231 -3.47 1.14 -31.26
CA HIS A 231 -3.94 2.19 -30.36
C HIS A 231 -2.78 3.14 -29.97
N PRO A 232 -2.22 3.89 -30.95
CA PRO A 232 -1.06 4.76 -30.71
C PRO A 232 -1.36 5.86 -29.68
N GLU A 233 -2.62 6.27 -29.53
CA GLU A 233 -3.07 7.22 -28.52
C GLU A 233 -2.74 6.77 -27.09
N GLN A 234 -2.71 5.48 -26.82
CA GLN A 234 -2.36 4.93 -25.51
C GLN A 234 -0.85 5.04 -25.21
N LEU A 235 -0.01 5.02 -26.24
CA LEU A 235 1.41 5.34 -26.09
C LEU A 235 1.65 6.84 -25.96
N GLU A 236 0.93 7.66 -26.73
CA GLU A 236 1.05 9.12 -26.62
C GLU A 236 0.69 9.62 -25.24
N THR A 237 -0.31 9.02 -24.57
CA THR A 237 -0.66 9.37 -23.19
C THR A 237 0.50 9.15 -22.20
N LEU A 238 1.39 8.21 -22.43
CA LEU A 238 2.57 8.00 -21.60
C LEU A 238 3.61 9.12 -21.73
N TYR A 239 3.68 9.74 -22.91
CA TYR A 239 4.62 10.84 -23.22
C TYR A 239 4.00 12.21 -22.98
N LYS A 240 2.88 12.30 -22.24
CA LYS A 240 2.32 13.60 -21.85
C LYS A 240 3.45 14.47 -21.29
N PRO A 241 3.60 15.72 -21.78
CA PRO A 241 4.63 16.61 -21.27
C PRO A 241 4.30 16.90 -19.80
N VAL A 242 5.01 16.24 -18.91
CA VAL A 242 5.03 16.65 -17.51
C VAL A 242 5.84 17.93 -17.51
N GLU A 243 5.21 19.05 -17.16
CA GLU A 243 5.95 20.30 -16.96
C GLU A 243 7.14 19.97 -16.05
N ASN A 244 8.35 20.23 -16.52
CA ASN A 244 9.59 19.78 -15.90
C ASN A 244 9.68 20.09 -14.40
N THR A 245 9.05 21.17 -13.95
CA THR A 245 8.97 21.56 -12.55
C THR A 245 8.13 20.59 -11.71
N SER A 246 7.01 20.08 -12.24
CA SER A 246 6.09 19.20 -11.51
C SER A 246 6.69 17.82 -11.22
N SER A 247 7.45 17.21 -12.16
CA SER A 247 8.02 15.88 -11.96
C SER A 247 9.12 15.88 -10.91
N HIS A 248 9.98 16.90 -10.86
CA HIS A 248 11.01 17.03 -9.82
C HIS A 248 10.37 17.22 -8.43
N MET A 249 9.30 18.01 -8.34
CA MET A 249 8.57 18.21 -7.09
C MET A 249 7.92 16.90 -6.61
N LEU A 250 7.33 16.11 -7.51
CA LEU A 250 6.75 14.81 -7.17
C LEU A 250 7.83 13.82 -6.68
N VAL A 251 8.98 13.75 -7.34
CA VAL A 251 10.10 12.92 -6.86
C VAL A 251 10.53 13.33 -5.46
N MET A 252 10.71 14.63 -5.20
CA MET A 252 11.06 15.15 -3.87
C MET A 252 9.97 14.90 -2.84
N LEU A 253 8.69 15.03 -3.22
CA LEU A 253 7.56 14.73 -2.36
C LEU A 253 7.61 13.27 -1.91
N PHE A 254 7.68 12.32 -2.85
CA PHE A 254 7.70 10.89 -2.51
C PHE A 254 8.97 10.46 -1.80
N PHE A 255 10.10 11.10 -2.10
CA PHE A 255 11.36 10.89 -1.38
C PHE A 255 11.23 11.29 0.10
N THR A 256 10.67 12.46 0.38
CA THR A 256 10.48 12.94 1.76
C THR A 256 9.39 12.18 2.49
N THR A 257 8.28 11.86 1.80
CA THR A 257 7.15 11.10 2.37
C THR A 257 7.60 9.73 2.89
N ALA A 258 8.51 9.06 2.19
CA ALA A 258 9.01 7.74 2.60
C ALA A 258 9.78 7.73 3.95
N ILE A 259 10.10 8.90 4.51
CA ILE A 259 10.74 9.01 5.84
C ILE A 259 9.88 9.82 6.83
N VAL A 260 9.14 10.81 6.35
CA VAL A 260 8.39 11.75 7.21
C VAL A 260 7.08 11.15 7.71
N LEU A 261 6.49 10.19 7.00
CA LEU A 261 5.29 9.50 7.46
C LEU A 261 5.54 8.83 8.82
N PRO A 262 4.68 9.05 9.82
CA PRO A 262 4.90 8.56 11.19
C PRO A 262 5.16 7.05 11.27
N HIS A 263 4.38 6.25 10.53
CA HIS A 263 4.54 4.79 10.48
C HIS A 263 5.88 4.39 9.83
N MET A 264 6.34 5.09 8.79
CA MET A 264 7.62 4.81 8.15
C MET A 264 8.80 5.13 9.06
N PHE A 265 8.74 6.28 9.76
CA PHE A 265 9.75 6.63 10.75
C PHE A 265 9.78 5.60 11.89
N HIS A 266 8.61 5.24 12.42
CA HIS A 266 8.50 4.26 13.50
C HIS A 266 9.06 2.90 13.10
N MET A 267 8.62 2.34 11.97
CA MET A 267 9.10 1.04 11.47
C MET A 267 10.59 1.06 11.12
N GLY A 268 11.08 2.13 10.53
CA GLY A 268 12.48 2.26 10.11
C GLY A 268 13.47 2.48 11.25
N PHE A 269 13.07 3.17 12.30
CA PHE A 269 14.00 3.65 13.33
C PHE A 269 13.64 3.22 14.76
N ALA A 270 12.37 3.12 15.13
CA ALA A 270 11.96 2.69 16.45
C ALA A 270 11.91 1.16 16.55
N GLU A 271 11.19 0.49 15.66
CA GLU A 271 11.05 -0.97 15.65
C GLU A 271 12.29 -1.69 15.09
N ASN A 272 12.98 -1.10 14.14
CA ASN A 272 14.17 -1.70 13.54
C ASN A 272 15.35 -1.66 14.51
N ALA A 273 15.84 -2.82 14.93
CA ALA A 273 16.95 -2.90 15.88
C ALA A 273 18.33 -3.01 15.25
N ARG A 274 18.43 -3.35 13.98
CA ARG A 274 19.69 -3.79 13.39
C ARG A 274 20.06 -2.94 12.17
N LEU A 275 21.27 -2.38 12.18
CA LEU A 275 21.84 -1.66 11.04
C LEU A 275 21.88 -2.52 9.76
N ARG A 276 21.98 -3.85 9.93
CA ARG A 276 21.95 -4.80 8.81
C ARG A 276 20.65 -4.72 8.02
N THR A 277 19.52 -4.55 8.71
CA THR A 277 18.20 -4.40 8.07
C THR A 277 18.16 -3.17 7.17
N LEU A 278 18.64 -2.03 7.63
CA LEU A 278 18.68 -0.81 6.82
C LEU A 278 19.58 -0.96 5.59
N ARG A 279 20.71 -1.65 5.72
CA ARG A 279 21.57 -1.97 4.57
C ARG A 279 20.88 -2.88 3.56
N GLN A 280 20.05 -3.82 4.03
CA GLN A 280 19.27 -4.67 3.12
C GLN A 280 18.08 -3.91 2.53
N ALA A 281 17.44 -3.03 3.29
CA ALA A 281 16.38 -2.17 2.79
C ALA A 281 16.85 -1.23 1.68
N SER A 282 18.14 -0.85 1.66
CA SER A 282 18.69 0.04 0.63
C SER A 282 18.59 -0.50 -0.80
N TRP A 283 18.52 -1.80 -0.97
CA TRP A 283 18.27 -2.44 -2.27
C TRP A 283 16.94 -3.22 -2.30
N GLY A 284 16.52 -3.75 -1.14
CA GLY A 284 15.32 -4.58 -1.03
C GLY A 284 14.03 -3.79 -1.29
N ILE A 285 13.91 -2.59 -0.75
CA ILE A 285 12.74 -1.73 -1.00
C ILE A 285 12.70 -1.22 -2.45
N PRO A 286 13.79 -0.69 -3.04
CA PRO A 286 13.80 -0.36 -4.48
C PRO A 286 13.43 -1.55 -5.37
N LEU A 287 13.91 -2.75 -5.07
CA LEU A 287 13.54 -3.96 -5.81
C LEU A 287 12.06 -4.31 -5.63
N TYR A 288 11.54 -4.21 -4.39
CA TYR A 288 10.13 -4.43 -4.09
C TYR A 288 9.23 -3.45 -4.87
N LEU A 289 9.57 -2.16 -4.87
CA LEU A 289 8.85 -1.14 -5.61
C LEU A 289 8.95 -1.34 -7.14
N LEU A 290 10.12 -1.75 -7.63
CA LEU A 290 10.28 -2.12 -9.05
C LEU A 290 9.36 -3.27 -9.43
N LEU A 291 9.30 -4.34 -8.63
CA LEU A 291 8.40 -5.46 -8.89
C LEU A 291 6.93 -5.04 -8.91
N LEU A 292 6.54 -4.11 -8.03
CA LEU A 292 5.18 -3.56 -8.00
C LEU A 292 4.89 -2.64 -9.21
N SER A 293 5.90 -1.99 -9.79
CA SER A 293 5.69 -1.13 -10.97
C SER A 293 5.47 -1.90 -12.27
N LEU A 294 6.01 -3.12 -12.39
CA LEU A 294 5.94 -3.92 -13.63
C LEU A 294 4.52 -4.21 -14.10
N PRO A 295 3.56 -4.60 -13.24
CA PRO A 295 2.21 -4.96 -13.67
C PRO A 295 1.32 -3.74 -13.98
N VAL A 296 1.69 -2.53 -13.58
CA VAL A 296 0.81 -1.34 -13.63
C VAL A 296 0.37 -1.01 -15.05
N LEU A 297 1.30 -0.91 -16.00
CA LEU A 297 0.97 -0.60 -17.39
C LEU A 297 0.16 -1.71 -18.08
N PRO A 298 0.52 -3.02 -17.98
CA PRO A 298 -0.34 -4.09 -18.45
C PRO A 298 -1.77 -4.04 -17.90
N ILE A 299 -1.94 -3.70 -16.61
CA ILE A 299 -3.26 -3.59 -15.99
C ILE A 299 -4.02 -2.39 -16.57
N LEU A 300 -3.37 -1.22 -16.69
CA LEU A 300 -3.97 -0.01 -17.26
C LEU A 300 -4.49 -0.27 -18.69
N TRP A 301 -3.67 -0.81 -19.56
CA TRP A 301 -4.04 -1.09 -20.94
C TRP A 301 -5.09 -2.21 -21.04
N ALA A 302 -5.03 -3.23 -20.19
CA ALA A 302 -6.05 -4.27 -20.14
C ALA A 302 -7.42 -3.72 -19.72
N GLY A 303 -7.45 -2.74 -18.82
CA GLY A 303 -8.67 -2.03 -18.44
C GLY A 303 -9.31 -1.31 -19.62
N PHE A 304 -8.51 -0.64 -20.46
CA PHE A 304 -9.00 -0.02 -21.70
C PHE A 304 -9.42 -1.05 -22.76
N ALA A 305 -8.63 -2.08 -22.97
CA ALA A 305 -8.92 -3.12 -23.96
C ALA A 305 -10.17 -3.94 -23.61
N GLY A 306 -10.39 -4.21 -22.33
CA GLY A 306 -11.52 -5.01 -21.83
C GLY A 306 -12.82 -4.23 -21.64
N GLY A 307 -12.80 -2.88 -21.78
CA GLY A 307 -13.99 -2.05 -21.57
C GLY A 307 -14.58 -2.19 -20.16
N THR A 308 -13.71 -2.22 -19.14
CA THR A 308 -14.15 -2.35 -17.75
C THR A 308 -15.05 -1.18 -17.34
N ALA A 309 -16.14 -1.49 -16.63
CA ALA A 309 -17.12 -0.48 -16.20
C ALA A 309 -16.63 0.40 -15.03
N VAL A 310 -15.47 0.07 -14.41
CA VAL A 310 -14.90 0.81 -13.30
C VAL A 310 -13.91 1.87 -13.79
N THR A 311 -13.61 2.83 -12.92
CA THR A 311 -12.60 3.88 -13.19
C THR A 311 -11.18 3.29 -13.23
N PRO A 312 -10.21 3.93 -13.94
CA PRO A 312 -8.83 3.47 -14.04
C PRO A 312 -8.15 3.20 -12.69
N GLU A 313 -8.54 3.90 -11.65
CA GLU A 313 -8.09 3.69 -10.28
C GLU A 313 -8.31 2.23 -9.83
N TYR A 314 -9.46 1.64 -10.17
CA TYR A 314 -9.83 0.28 -9.76
C TYR A 314 -9.60 -0.79 -10.82
N TYR A 315 -8.84 -0.52 -11.88
CA TYR A 315 -8.55 -1.53 -12.92
C TYR A 315 -7.85 -2.78 -12.38
N THR A 316 -7.08 -2.66 -11.32
CA THR A 316 -6.49 -3.84 -10.65
C THR A 316 -7.55 -4.85 -10.21
N LEU A 317 -8.74 -4.37 -9.84
CA LEU A 317 -9.89 -5.20 -9.47
C LEU A 317 -10.82 -5.45 -10.67
N GLY A 318 -11.04 -4.43 -11.49
CA GLY A 318 -11.99 -4.44 -12.60
C GLY A 318 -11.61 -5.38 -13.74
N VAL A 319 -10.31 -5.51 -14.05
CA VAL A 319 -9.83 -6.38 -15.12
C VAL A 319 -10.14 -7.86 -14.87
N PRO A 320 -9.79 -8.47 -13.73
CA PRO A 320 -10.18 -9.85 -13.44
C PRO A 320 -11.70 -10.02 -13.26
N LEU A 321 -12.39 -9.02 -12.72
CA LEU A 321 -13.85 -9.05 -12.53
C LEU A 321 -14.58 -9.09 -13.89
N ALA A 322 -14.24 -8.22 -14.81
CA ALA A 322 -14.81 -8.17 -16.15
C ALA A 322 -14.56 -9.48 -16.94
N ALA A 323 -13.44 -10.15 -16.68
CA ALA A 323 -13.12 -11.45 -17.27
C ALA A 323 -13.77 -12.64 -16.54
N GLY A 324 -14.59 -12.41 -15.51
CA GLY A 324 -15.27 -13.48 -14.75
C GLY A 324 -14.33 -14.35 -13.91
N GLN A 325 -13.12 -13.88 -13.60
CA GLN A 325 -12.10 -14.62 -12.85
C GLN A 325 -12.26 -14.41 -11.34
N THR A 326 -13.22 -15.10 -10.73
CA THR A 326 -13.59 -14.92 -9.32
C THR A 326 -12.43 -15.08 -8.35
N GLY A 327 -11.57 -16.09 -8.53
CA GLY A 327 -10.42 -16.32 -7.68
C GLY A 327 -9.38 -15.19 -7.75
N LEU A 328 -9.11 -14.66 -8.96
CA LEU A 328 -8.18 -13.56 -9.15
C LEU A 328 -8.77 -12.23 -8.66
N THR A 329 -10.06 -12.02 -8.84
CA THR A 329 -10.78 -10.88 -8.27
C THR A 329 -10.71 -10.88 -6.74
N ALA A 330 -10.92 -12.04 -6.11
CA ALA A 330 -10.78 -12.19 -4.67
C ALA A 330 -9.33 -11.91 -4.20
N LEU A 331 -8.33 -12.39 -4.94
CA LEU A 331 -6.91 -12.12 -4.65
C LEU A 331 -6.59 -10.62 -4.78
N ALA A 332 -7.09 -9.94 -5.82
CA ALA A 332 -6.93 -8.50 -6.02
C ALA A 332 -7.60 -7.70 -4.90
N TYR A 333 -8.80 -8.11 -4.49
CA TYR A 333 -9.51 -7.51 -3.36
C TYR A 333 -8.73 -7.66 -2.04
N ILE A 334 -8.26 -8.88 -1.73
CA ILE A 334 -7.44 -9.14 -0.54
C ILE A 334 -6.12 -8.35 -0.60
N GLY A 335 -5.51 -8.21 -1.78
CA GLY A 335 -4.32 -7.38 -1.98
C GLY A 335 -4.55 -5.91 -1.64
N GLY A 336 -5.68 -5.35 -2.07
CA GLY A 336 -6.07 -3.99 -1.74
C GLY A 336 -6.47 -3.81 -0.27
N LEU A 337 -7.18 -4.76 0.31
CA LEU A 337 -7.49 -4.78 1.74
C LEU A 337 -6.19 -4.82 2.57
N SER A 338 -5.23 -5.66 2.17
CA SER A 338 -3.89 -5.72 2.73
C SER A 338 -3.15 -4.37 2.66
N ALA A 339 -3.32 -3.66 1.55
CA ALA A 339 -2.71 -2.35 1.37
C ALA A 339 -3.38 -1.24 2.19
N ALA A 340 -4.65 -1.40 2.55
CA ALA A 340 -5.40 -0.45 3.35
C ALA A 340 -5.16 -0.59 4.87
N ILE A 341 -4.75 -1.77 5.33
CA ILE A 341 -4.50 -2.04 6.76
C ILE A 341 -3.09 -1.63 7.17
N GLY A 342 -2.12 -1.76 6.26
CA GLY A 342 -0.68 -1.51 6.49
C GLY A 342 -0.29 -0.01 6.69
#